data_e69da23ed7e247779c5dca903e0c1aa0
#
_entry.id   e69da23ed7e247779c5dca903e0c1aa0
#
_cell.length_a   1.000
_cell.length_b   1.000
_cell.length_c   1.000
_cell.angle_alpha   90.00
_cell.angle_beta   90.00
_cell.angle_gamma   90.00
#
_symmetry.space_group_name_H-M   'P 1'
#
loop_
_entity.id
_entity.type
_entity.pdbx_description
1 polymer ?
#
loop_
_entity_poly.entity_id
_entity_poly.type
_entity_poly.pdbx_seq_one_letter_code
_entity_poly.pdbx_strand_id
1 'polypeptide(L)'
;MKTKLPVLTLKGSPHQIGYRHGKKARPEIQHNLEIYFRRFQSETELSHDVALSRAAKFLKVITKASPEYAETMKGVAAGSSQEILDITALNVRYELMYSQFSKIGLKPIPKTFGCTAFAALPTAVENGHLIMAQNWDWIPEVKGLFLKVRNENGPDVLSFTEAGVVGGKIGLNSEGVGLLINGIVSSKDDWARLKKPFHVRCWEILSSKTLGHAVKVIAQGQRNCSANFIVGQQKKMGLGKAVDIESAPEALCEVGPDRGALAHTNHFSNPRKLGVRQVLDEERLSTLQRYRRIQKLLDGTVRVGQKLSLAGAQNMLRDHHGKPESVCRHSNMKLPEYERYETVVSIVMDLYARKLWATVGSPCVTKYQSLAL
;
A
#
# COMPACT_ATOMS: atom_id res chain seq x y z
N MET A 1 21.52 -17.53 -1.59
CA MET A 1 21.80 -16.43 -2.55
C MET A 1 21.20 -15.13 -2.03
N LYS A 2 21.88 -13.97 -2.11
CA LYS A 2 21.27 -12.67 -1.77
C LYS A 2 20.32 -12.30 -2.91
N THR A 3 19.01 -12.46 -2.70
CA THR A 3 18.00 -12.00 -3.66
C THR A 3 18.10 -10.47 -3.75
N LYS A 4 18.51 -9.97 -4.90
CA LYS A 4 18.59 -8.53 -5.17
C LYS A 4 17.16 -7.96 -5.29
N LEU A 5 16.93 -6.76 -4.74
CA LEU A 5 15.63 -6.09 -4.93
C LEU A 5 15.36 -5.89 -6.44
N PRO A 6 14.16 -6.26 -6.93
CA PRO A 6 13.77 -6.01 -8.32
C PRO A 6 13.48 -4.51 -8.50
N VAL A 7 14.39 -3.77 -9.10
CA VAL A 7 14.28 -2.30 -9.29
C VAL A 7 14.24 -1.96 -10.76
N LEU A 8 13.24 -1.18 -11.18
CA LEU A 8 13.14 -0.60 -12.52
C LEU A 8 13.34 0.91 -12.44
N THR A 9 14.37 1.42 -13.12
CA THR A 9 14.53 2.86 -13.35
C THR A 9 13.82 3.23 -14.65
N LEU A 10 12.87 4.17 -14.58
CA LEU A 10 11.96 4.56 -15.64
C LEU A 10 12.01 6.08 -15.85
N LYS A 11 11.99 6.53 -17.11
CA LYS A 11 11.96 7.94 -17.51
C LYS A 11 11.26 8.09 -18.86
N GLY A 12 10.80 9.30 -19.17
CA GLY A 12 10.15 9.66 -20.42
C GLY A 12 8.67 9.99 -20.25
N SER A 13 7.92 10.03 -21.35
CA SER A 13 6.48 10.26 -21.31
C SER A 13 5.74 9.17 -20.52
N PRO A 14 4.52 9.42 -20.03
CA PRO A 14 3.71 8.39 -19.31
C PRO A 14 3.62 7.07 -20.07
N HIS A 15 3.34 7.11 -21.37
CA HIS A 15 3.31 5.91 -22.21
C HIS A 15 4.67 5.19 -22.25
N GLN A 16 5.79 5.92 -22.40
CA GLN A 16 7.14 5.33 -22.44
C GLN A 16 7.52 4.70 -21.10
N ILE A 17 7.17 5.34 -19.99
CA ILE A 17 7.35 4.78 -18.62
C ILE A 17 6.60 3.46 -18.50
N GLY A 18 5.33 3.44 -18.91
CA GLY A 18 4.50 2.23 -18.92
C GLY A 18 5.07 1.15 -19.82
N TYR A 19 5.45 1.47 -21.05
CA TYR A 19 6.02 0.51 -22.01
C TYR A 19 7.29 -0.16 -21.46
N ARG A 20 8.19 0.62 -20.87
CA ARG A 20 9.41 0.08 -20.25
C ARG A 20 9.11 -0.79 -19.03
N HIS A 21 8.12 -0.41 -18.21
CA HIS A 21 7.64 -1.25 -17.11
C HIS A 21 7.11 -2.58 -17.66
N GLY A 22 6.16 -2.52 -18.59
CA GLY A 22 5.55 -3.71 -19.20
C GLY A 22 6.58 -4.63 -19.84
N LYS A 23 7.50 -4.07 -20.64
CA LYS A 23 8.55 -4.86 -21.33
C LYS A 23 9.51 -5.55 -20.36
N LYS A 24 9.94 -4.84 -19.30
CA LYS A 24 10.94 -5.38 -18.35
C LYS A 24 10.36 -6.35 -17.33
N ALA A 25 9.08 -6.24 -17.01
CA ALA A 25 8.39 -7.06 -16.03
C ALA A 25 7.31 -7.95 -16.66
N ARG A 26 7.43 -8.26 -17.98
CA ARG A 26 6.43 -9.06 -18.69
C ARG A 26 6.10 -10.40 -18.01
N PRO A 27 7.07 -11.22 -17.61
CA PRO A 27 6.79 -12.50 -16.96
C PRO A 27 6.06 -12.32 -15.62
N GLU A 28 6.46 -11.33 -14.82
CA GLU A 28 5.87 -11.03 -13.53
C GLU A 28 4.45 -10.49 -13.68
N ILE A 29 4.18 -9.69 -14.74
CA ILE A 29 2.85 -9.16 -15.04
C ILE A 29 1.92 -10.30 -15.45
N GLN A 30 2.35 -11.17 -16.35
CA GLN A 30 1.57 -12.34 -16.75
C GLN A 30 1.24 -13.22 -15.54
N HIS A 31 2.23 -13.52 -14.73
CA HIS A 31 2.05 -14.28 -13.49
C HIS A 31 1.04 -13.61 -12.54
N ASN A 32 1.14 -12.29 -12.33
CA ASN A 32 0.20 -11.57 -11.47
C ASN A 32 -1.23 -11.58 -12.02
N LEU A 33 -1.42 -11.50 -13.34
CA LEU A 33 -2.74 -11.63 -13.97
C LEU A 33 -3.35 -12.99 -13.64
N GLU A 34 -2.61 -14.08 -13.84
CA GLU A 34 -3.06 -15.45 -13.52
C GLU A 34 -3.47 -15.58 -12.04
N ILE A 35 -2.62 -15.05 -11.12
CA ILE A 35 -2.90 -15.07 -9.70
C ILE A 35 -4.16 -14.27 -9.37
N TYR A 36 -4.27 -13.02 -9.87
CA TYR A 36 -5.40 -12.16 -9.52
C TYR A 36 -6.73 -12.64 -10.10
N PHE A 37 -6.78 -13.12 -11.34
CA PHE A 37 -8.03 -13.67 -11.88
C PHE A 37 -8.47 -14.93 -11.13
N ARG A 38 -7.53 -15.80 -10.74
CA ARG A 38 -7.84 -16.93 -9.86
C ARG A 38 -8.40 -16.47 -8.51
N ARG A 39 -7.80 -15.45 -7.89
CA ARG A 39 -8.24 -14.90 -6.59
C ARG A 39 -9.57 -14.14 -6.71
N PHE A 40 -9.83 -13.44 -7.80
CA PHE A 40 -11.15 -12.83 -8.04
C PHE A 40 -12.23 -13.90 -8.01
N GLN A 41 -12.01 -15.03 -8.69
CA GLN A 41 -12.98 -16.12 -8.69
C GLN A 41 -13.11 -16.79 -7.31
N SER A 42 -12.00 -17.15 -6.66
CA SER A 42 -12.03 -17.95 -5.43
C SER A 42 -12.42 -17.14 -4.19
N GLU A 43 -11.98 -15.89 -4.07
CA GLU A 43 -12.21 -15.08 -2.86
C GLU A 43 -13.42 -14.15 -2.99
N THR A 44 -13.78 -13.76 -4.20
CA THR A 44 -14.80 -12.73 -4.43
C THR A 44 -15.92 -13.16 -5.37
N GLU A 45 -15.92 -14.40 -5.81
CA GLU A 45 -16.93 -14.96 -6.75
C GLU A 45 -17.04 -14.16 -8.05
N LEU A 46 -16.00 -13.41 -8.44
CA LEU A 46 -15.95 -12.65 -9.69
C LEU A 46 -15.38 -13.52 -10.80
N SER A 47 -16.20 -13.86 -11.79
CA SER A 47 -15.68 -14.49 -13.01
C SER A 47 -14.77 -13.53 -13.78
N HIS A 48 -13.95 -14.08 -14.67
CA HIS A 48 -13.05 -13.32 -15.53
C HIS A 48 -13.81 -12.22 -16.31
N ASP A 49 -14.92 -12.56 -16.98
CA ASP A 49 -15.70 -11.63 -17.78
C ASP A 49 -16.33 -10.51 -16.95
N VAL A 50 -16.80 -10.84 -15.75
CA VAL A 50 -17.33 -9.83 -14.82
C VAL A 50 -16.24 -8.89 -14.35
N ALA A 51 -15.05 -9.39 -14.06
CA ALA A 51 -13.91 -8.55 -13.68
C ALA A 51 -13.50 -7.61 -14.81
N LEU A 52 -13.42 -8.10 -16.06
CA LEU A 52 -13.11 -7.28 -17.23
C LEU A 52 -14.23 -6.25 -17.54
N SER A 53 -15.50 -6.64 -17.40
CA SER A 53 -16.62 -5.70 -17.55
C SER A 53 -16.55 -4.54 -16.56
N ARG A 54 -16.20 -4.81 -15.31
CA ARG A 54 -15.97 -3.77 -14.30
C ARG A 54 -14.73 -2.94 -14.61
N ALA A 55 -13.64 -3.57 -15.02
CA ALA A 55 -12.41 -2.90 -15.46
C ALA A 55 -12.67 -1.91 -16.60
N ALA A 56 -13.48 -2.28 -17.59
CA ALA A 56 -13.85 -1.41 -18.70
C ALA A 56 -14.57 -0.13 -18.25
N LYS A 57 -15.42 -0.21 -17.21
CA LYS A 57 -16.07 0.97 -16.62
C LYS A 57 -15.04 1.86 -15.91
N PHE A 58 -14.12 1.27 -15.16
CA PHE A 58 -13.06 2.00 -14.50
C PHE A 58 -12.04 2.61 -15.46
N LEU A 59 -11.75 1.97 -16.60
CA LEU A 59 -10.87 2.55 -17.61
C LEU A 59 -11.39 3.92 -18.09
N LYS A 60 -12.71 4.05 -18.31
CA LYS A 60 -13.36 5.33 -18.65
C LYS A 60 -13.18 6.37 -17.54
N VAL A 61 -13.35 5.95 -16.28
CA VAL A 61 -13.15 6.82 -15.09
C VAL A 61 -11.70 7.29 -15.01
N ILE A 62 -10.73 6.36 -15.14
CA ILE A 62 -9.30 6.67 -15.06
C ILE A 62 -8.89 7.60 -16.20
N THR A 63 -9.31 7.32 -17.42
CA THR A 63 -8.99 8.15 -18.59
C THR A 63 -9.45 9.60 -18.41
N LYS A 64 -10.63 9.82 -17.80
CA LYS A 64 -11.15 11.16 -17.51
C LYS A 64 -10.46 11.82 -16.31
N ALA A 65 -10.22 11.07 -15.24
CA ALA A 65 -9.77 11.62 -13.94
C ALA A 65 -8.25 11.75 -13.81
N SER A 66 -7.49 10.93 -14.54
CA SER A 66 -6.03 10.88 -14.51
C SER A 66 -5.49 10.40 -15.85
N PRO A 67 -5.50 11.25 -16.91
CA PRO A 67 -5.10 10.87 -18.26
C PRO A 67 -3.68 10.30 -18.35
N GLU A 68 -2.73 10.87 -17.60
CA GLU A 68 -1.34 10.39 -17.56
C GLU A 68 -1.24 8.97 -16.99
N TYR A 69 -2.04 8.66 -15.98
CA TYR A 69 -2.13 7.30 -15.42
C TYR A 69 -2.68 6.32 -16.48
N ALA A 70 -3.73 6.73 -17.21
CA ALA A 70 -4.31 5.93 -18.30
C ALA A 70 -3.29 5.68 -19.42
N GLU A 71 -2.53 6.69 -19.84
CA GLU A 71 -1.47 6.55 -20.84
C GLU A 71 -0.35 5.61 -20.34
N THR A 72 -0.01 5.68 -19.06
CA THR A 72 0.96 4.75 -18.47
C THR A 72 0.43 3.31 -18.49
N MET A 73 -0.85 3.09 -18.18
CA MET A 73 -1.48 1.76 -18.29
C MET A 73 -1.46 1.22 -19.72
N LYS A 74 -1.76 2.05 -20.74
CA LYS A 74 -1.64 1.67 -22.15
C LYS A 74 -0.21 1.25 -22.51
N GLY A 75 0.77 2.01 -22.00
CA GLY A 75 2.18 1.65 -22.14
C GLY A 75 2.51 0.30 -21.52
N VAL A 76 2.02 0.02 -20.29
CA VAL A 76 2.22 -1.28 -19.63
C VAL A 76 1.61 -2.40 -20.47
N ALA A 77 0.38 -2.25 -20.95
CA ALA A 77 -0.29 -3.22 -21.82
C ALA A 77 0.53 -3.52 -23.07
N ALA A 78 0.94 -2.49 -23.82
CA ALA A 78 1.73 -2.63 -25.02
C ALA A 78 3.10 -3.30 -24.74
N GLY A 79 3.80 -2.87 -23.66
CA GLY A 79 5.11 -3.39 -23.30
C GLY A 79 5.09 -4.85 -22.83
N SER A 80 4.02 -5.26 -22.14
CA SER A 80 3.85 -6.63 -21.64
C SER A 80 3.14 -7.56 -22.62
N SER A 81 2.62 -7.05 -23.75
CA SER A 81 1.77 -7.77 -24.71
C SER A 81 0.52 -8.36 -24.02
N GLN A 82 -0.09 -7.56 -23.15
CA GLN A 82 -1.35 -7.88 -22.48
C GLN A 82 -2.45 -6.93 -22.97
N GLU A 83 -3.71 -7.35 -22.84
CA GLU A 83 -4.84 -6.50 -23.17
C GLU A 83 -4.99 -5.36 -22.15
N ILE A 84 -5.43 -4.18 -22.60
CA ILE A 84 -5.60 -3.02 -21.72
C ILE A 84 -6.60 -3.28 -20.59
N LEU A 85 -7.60 -4.13 -20.80
CA LEU A 85 -8.58 -4.45 -19.76
C LEU A 85 -7.98 -5.35 -18.66
N ASP A 86 -7.06 -6.25 -19.01
CA ASP A 86 -6.33 -7.06 -18.04
C ASP A 86 -5.45 -6.18 -17.14
N ILE A 87 -4.70 -5.27 -17.76
CA ILE A 87 -3.90 -4.29 -17.00
C ILE A 87 -4.80 -3.39 -16.16
N THR A 88 -5.96 -2.98 -16.68
CA THR A 88 -6.92 -2.20 -15.91
C THR A 88 -7.44 -2.99 -14.72
N ALA A 89 -7.78 -4.28 -14.88
CA ALA A 89 -8.22 -5.14 -13.78
C ALA A 89 -7.19 -5.21 -12.64
N LEU A 90 -5.89 -5.33 -12.95
CA LEU A 90 -4.82 -5.22 -11.94
C LEU A 90 -4.82 -3.86 -11.24
N ASN A 91 -4.99 -2.77 -11.98
CA ASN A 91 -4.93 -1.41 -11.45
C ASN A 91 -6.17 -1.02 -10.64
N VAL A 92 -7.28 -1.74 -10.78
CA VAL A 92 -8.51 -1.58 -9.98
C VAL A 92 -8.83 -2.80 -9.11
N ARG A 93 -7.85 -3.70 -8.92
CA ARG A 93 -8.03 -4.90 -8.10
C ARG A 93 -8.50 -4.59 -6.68
N TYR A 94 -8.11 -3.44 -6.15
CA TYR A 94 -8.55 -2.99 -4.84
C TYR A 94 -10.09 -2.85 -4.82
N GLU A 95 -10.65 -2.14 -5.76
CA GLU A 95 -12.09 -1.95 -5.90
C GLU A 95 -12.82 -3.27 -6.18
N LEU A 96 -12.24 -4.11 -7.04
CA LEU A 96 -12.83 -5.41 -7.37
C LEU A 96 -12.93 -6.32 -6.14
N MET A 97 -11.87 -6.41 -5.34
CA MET A 97 -11.82 -7.29 -4.16
C MET A 97 -12.55 -6.67 -2.96
N TYR A 98 -12.20 -5.43 -2.58
CA TYR A 98 -12.67 -4.83 -1.33
C TYR A 98 -14.17 -4.54 -1.32
N SER A 99 -14.75 -4.17 -2.46
CA SER A 99 -16.20 -4.02 -2.55
C SER A 99 -16.95 -5.35 -2.40
N GLN A 100 -16.34 -6.45 -2.82
CA GLN A 100 -16.94 -7.78 -2.63
C GLN A 100 -16.80 -8.23 -1.19
N PHE A 101 -15.67 -7.97 -0.55
CA PHE A 101 -15.50 -8.23 0.87
C PHE A 101 -16.53 -7.49 1.72
N SER A 102 -16.93 -6.29 1.34
CA SER A 102 -18.02 -5.56 1.98
C SER A 102 -19.38 -6.26 1.85
N LYS A 103 -19.64 -6.87 0.69
CA LYS A 103 -20.91 -7.56 0.38
C LYS A 103 -20.98 -8.97 0.97
N ILE A 104 -19.86 -9.68 0.92
CA ILE A 104 -19.72 -11.04 1.47
C ILE A 104 -19.65 -11.00 3.01
N GLY A 105 -19.61 -9.85 3.64
CA GLY A 105 -19.49 -9.63 5.08
C GLY A 105 -20.54 -10.28 5.98
N LEU A 106 -21.42 -11.10 5.40
CA LEU A 106 -22.29 -12.10 6.05
C LEU A 106 -21.71 -13.53 5.96
N LYS A 107 -20.62 -13.75 5.20
CA LYS A 107 -19.80 -14.96 5.18
C LYS A 107 -18.41 -14.61 5.70
N PRO A 108 -17.65 -15.54 6.28
CA PRO A 108 -16.31 -15.24 6.76
C PRO A 108 -15.47 -14.68 5.60
N ILE A 109 -15.15 -13.38 5.67
CA ILE A 109 -14.20 -12.75 4.75
C ILE A 109 -12.86 -13.47 4.97
N PRO A 110 -12.00 -13.62 3.93
CA PRO A 110 -10.69 -14.25 4.13
C PRO A 110 -10.02 -13.71 5.40
N LYS A 111 -9.73 -14.58 6.35
CA LYS A 111 -9.25 -14.30 7.72
C LYS A 111 -7.95 -13.50 7.80
N THR A 112 -7.45 -12.97 6.68
CA THR A 112 -6.01 -12.90 6.46
C THR A 112 -5.47 -11.60 5.88
N PHE A 113 -6.24 -10.49 5.78
CA PHE A 113 -5.63 -9.21 5.42
C PHE A 113 -4.64 -8.76 6.49
N GLY A 114 -3.44 -8.39 6.07
CA GLY A 114 -2.44 -7.92 6.98
C GLY A 114 -1.59 -6.79 6.38
N CYS A 115 -1.45 -5.73 7.13
CA CYS A 115 -0.40 -4.74 6.99
C CYS A 115 -0.17 -4.17 8.36
N THR A 116 1.06 -3.88 8.70
CA THR A 116 1.38 -3.10 9.90
C THR A 116 2.23 -1.93 9.45
N ALA A 117 1.75 -0.72 9.71
CA ALA A 117 2.40 0.52 9.31
C ALA A 117 2.59 1.43 10.53
N PHE A 118 3.69 2.19 10.54
CA PHE A 118 3.92 3.22 11.53
C PHE A 118 4.77 4.37 10.97
N ALA A 119 4.68 5.53 11.62
CA ALA A 119 5.57 6.66 11.41
C ALA A 119 6.09 7.18 12.74
N ALA A 120 7.36 7.56 12.80
CA ALA A 120 7.99 8.19 13.95
C ALA A 120 8.51 9.57 13.53
N LEU A 121 8.01 10.62 14.22
CA LEU A 121 8.36 12.00 13.95
C LEU A 121 9.83 12.31 14.30
N PRO A 122 10.42 13.38 13.75
CA PRO A 122 11.80 13.76 14.02
C PRO A 122 12.17 13.87 15.50
N THR A 123 11.24 14.29 16.34
CA THR A 123 11.43 14.39 17.80
C THR A 123 11.61 13.04 18.48
N ALA A 124 11.08 11.97 17.86
CA ALA A 124 11.07 10.60 18.35
C ALA A 124 12.19 9.72 17.73
N VAL A 125 13.00 10.26 16.83
CA VAL A 125 14.03 9.53 16.07
C VAL A 125 15.43 10.09 16.37
N GLU A 126 16.44 9.20 16.48
CA GLU A 126 17.80 9.55 16.90
C GLU A 126 18.44 10.65 16.04
N ASN A 127 18.30 10.54 14.71
CA ASN A 127 18.91 11.46 13.75
C ASN A 127 18.02 12.67 13.38
N GLY A 128 16.87 12.84 14.03
CA GLY A 128 15.93 13.94 13.73
C GLY A 128 15.24 13.83 12.37
N HIS A 129 15.17 12.63 11.82
CA HIS A 129 14.48 12.36 10.56
C HIS A 129 13.08 11.77 10.79
N LEU A 130 12.16 12.03 9.87
CA LEU A 130 10.87 11.35 9.84
C LEU A 130 11.06 9.95 9.24
N ILE A 131 10.84 8.94 10.07
CA ILE A 131 10.87 7.53 9.65
C ILE A 131 9.44 7.03 9.44
N MET A 132 9.21 6.41 8.30
CA MET A 132 7.95 5.72 7.99
C MET A 132 8.24 4.26 7.64
N ALA A 133 7.48 3.31 8.19
CA ALA A 133 7.80 1.90 8.07
C ALA A 133 6.54 1.03 7.94
N GLN A 134 6.64 -0.03 7.12
CA GLN A 134 5.52 -0.92 6.87
C GLN A 134 5.96 -2.34 6.51
N ASN A 135 5.28 -3.34 7.07
CA ASN A 135 5.13 -4.66 6.46
C ASN A 135 3.86 -4.68 5.62
N TRP A 136 3.97 -4.99 4.34
CA TRP A 136 2.84 -5.25 3.47
C TRP A 136 2.63 -6.76 3.38
N ASP A 137 1.57 -7.22 4.02
CA ASP A 137 1.21 -8.63 4.01
C ASP A 137 0.16 -8.85 2.92
N TRP A 138 0.44 -9.80 2.04
CA TRP A 138 -0.41 -10.06 0.88
C TRP A 138 -0.27 -11.50 0.42
N ILE A 139 -0.88 -11.81 -0.72
CA ILE A 139 -0.82 -13.08 -1.43
C ILE A 139 0.65 -13.42 -1.72
N PRO A 140 1.18 -14.57 -1.23
CA PRO A 140 2.61 -14.89 -1.33
C PRO A 140 3.14 -14.99 -2.75
N GLU A 141 2.28 -15.42 -3.69
CA GLU A 141 2.68 -15.62 -5.09
C GLU A 141 2.84 -14.31 -5.88
N VAL A 142 2.24 -13.20 -5.41
CA VAL A 142 2.27 -11.92 -6.13
C VAL A 142 3.69 -11.38 -6.27
N LYS A 143 4.07 -11.03 -7.49
CA LYS A 143 5.37 -10.45 -7.82
C LYS A 143 5.33 -8.94 -7.68
N GLY A 144 6.09 -8.43 -6.72
CA GLY A 144 6.29 -7.00 -6.50
C GLY A 144 7.64 -6.53 -7.04
N LEU A 145 7.74 -5.22 -7.28
CA LEU A 145 8.97 -4.57 -7.72
C LEU A 145 9.05 -3.12 -7.22
N PHE A 146 10.25 -2.55 -7.26
CA PHE A 146 10.48 -1.15 -6.95
C PHE A 146 10.61 -0.34 -8.24
N LEU A 147 9.88 0.78 -8.30
CA LEU A 147 9.98 1.76 -9.37
C LEU A 147 10.76 2.96 -8.90
N LYS A 148 11.79 3.34 -9.66
CA LYS A 148 12.46 4.63 -9.58
C LYS A 148 12.06 5.43 -10.82
N VAL A 149 11.03 6.26 -10.67
CA VAL A 149 10.48 7.07 -11.76
C VAL A 149 11.09 8.45 -11.72
N ARG A 150 11.72 8.84 -12.82
CA ARG A 150 12.23 10.20 -13.07
C ARG A 150 11.16 10.98 -13.82
N ASN A 151 10.58 11.97 -13.15
CA ASN A 151 9.52 12.81 -13.70
C ASN A 151 10.09 14.14 -14.19
N GLU A 152 9.80 14.51 -15.45
CA GLU A 152 10.24 15.78 -16.02
C GLU A 152 9.50 16.99 -15.43
N ASN A 153 8.23 16.81 -15.06
CA ASN A 153 7.35 17.90 -14.60
C ASN A 153 6.91 17.77 -13.13
N GLY A 154 7.46 16.82 -12.40
CA GLY A 154 7.06 16.52 -11.02
C GLY A 154 8.18 15.94 -10.19
N PRO A 155 7.90 15.56 -8.94
CA PRO A 155 8.87 14.89 -8.10
C PRO A 155 9.30 13.55 -8.68
N ASP A 156 10.58 13.22 -8.56
CA ASP A 156 11.05 11.85 -8.74
C ASP A 156 10.45 10.97 -7.66
N VAL A 157 10.07 9.73 -8.00
CA VAL A 157 9.41 8.80 -7.08
C VAL A 157 10.20 7.51 -6.95
N LEU A 158 10.41 7.05 -5.72
CA LEU A 158 10.91 5.71 -5.39
C LEU A 158 9.84 4.97 -4.59
N SER A 159 9.28 3.91 -5.17
CA SER A 159 8.13 3.25 -4.59
C SER A 159 8.10 1.76 -4.87
N PHE A 160 7.44 1.01 -4.00
CA PHE A 160 7.05 -0.37 -4.22
C PHE A 160 5.69 -0.42 -4.93
N THR A 161 5.56 -1.36 -5.86
CA THR A 161 4.30 -1.71 -6.53
C THR A 161 4.26 -3.21 -6.88
N GLU A 162 3.13 -3.68 -7.33
CA GLU A 162 2.98 -4.99 -7.96
C GLU A 162 3.26 -4.86 -9.45
N ALA A 163 3.91 -5.86 -10.04
CA ALA A 163 4.15 -5.87 -11.48
C ALA A 163 2.82 -5.74 -12.24
N GLY A 164 2.72 -4.75 -13.13
CA GLY A 164 1.51 -4.40 -13.89
C GLY A 164 0.66 -3.29 -13.27
N VAL A 165 0.85 -2.97 -11.98
CA VAL A 165 0.20 -1.81 -11.35
C VAL A 165 1.06 -0.56 -11.56
N VAL A 166 0.46 0.47 -12.15
CA VAL A 166 1.13 1.73 -12.50
C VAL A 166 1.50 2.54 -11.25
N GLY A 167 2.64 3.20 -11.32
CA GLY A 167 3.14 4.04 -10.24
C GLY A 167 3.52 3.23 -9.01
N GLY A 168 3.27 3.76 -7.84
CA GLY A 168 3.58 3.10 -6.57
C GLY A 168 2.46 3.19 -5.58
N LYS A 169 2.53 2.39 -4.52
CA LYS A 169 1.56 2.41 -3.42
C LYS A 169 2.20 2.54 -2.05
N ILE A 170 3.49 2.26 -1.91
CA ILE A 170 4.29 2.48 -0.71
C ILE A 170 5.62 3.07 -1.17
N GLY A 171 6.00 4.23 -0.69
CA GLY A 171 7.23 4.86 -1.16
C GLY A 171 7.38 6.31 -0.73
N LEU A 172 8.36 6.97 -1.34
CA LEU A 172 8.69 8.36 -1.11
C LEU A 172 9.05 9.08 -2.42
N ASN A 173 9.07 10.40 -2.36
CA ASN A 173 9.49 11.22 -3.51
C ASN A 173 10.61 12.21 -3.16
N SER A 174 11.15 12.90 -4.18
CA SER A 174 12.24 13.86 -4.05
C SER A 174 11.89 15.08 -3.19
N GLU A 175 10.59 15.41 -3.03
CA GLU A 175 10.11 16.48 -2.15
C GLU A 175 9.96 16.03 -0.68
N GLY A 176 10.32 14.76 -0.38
CA GLY A 176 10.22 14.16 0.94
C GLY A 176 8.82 13.80 1.39
N VAL A 177 7.88 13.70 0.48
CA VAL A 177 6.57 13.11 0.75
C VAL A 177 6.72 11.60 0.77
N GLY A 178 6.14 10.95 1.79
CA GLY A 178 6.07 9.49 1.92
C GLY A 178 4.65 9.01 2.07
N LEU A 179 4.41 7.78 1.63
CA LEU A 179 3.12 7.10 1.68
C LEU A 179 3.26 5.67 2.20
N LEU A 180 2.45 5.33 3.21
CA LEU A 180 2.13 3.97 3.61
C LEU A 180 0.62 3.75 3.49
N ILE A 181 0.18 2.50 3.31
CA ILE A 181 -1.22 2.16 3.11
C ILE A 181 -1.64 0.96 3.94
N ASN A 182 -2.89 0.95 4.42
CA ASN A 182 -3.51 -0.25 4.97
C ASN A 182 -4.88 -0.46 4.33
N GLY A 183 -5.16 -1.69 3.92
CA GLY A 183 -6.50 -2.08 3.48
C GLY A 183 -7.46 -2.13 4.67
N ILE A 184 -8.60 -1.47 4.55
CA ILE A 184 -9.71 -1.53 5.50
C ILE A 184 -11.02 -1.70 4.74
N VAL A 185 -12.02 -2.31 5.37
CA VAL A 185 -13.31 -2.62 4.75
C VAL A 185 -14.45 -2.05 5.57
N SER A 186 -15.40 -1.42 4.91
CA SER A 186 -16.64 -0.95 5.54
C SER A 186 -17.88 -1.47 4.81
N SER A 187 -19.02 -1.42 5.50
CA SER A 187 -20.32 -1.75 4.92
C SER A 187 -20.76 -0.84 3.76
N LYS A 188 -20.04 0.24 3.51
CA LYS A 188 -20.34 1.21 2.44
C LYS A 188 -19.49 1.06 1.19
N ASP A 189 -18.53 0.12 1.19
CA ASP A 189 -17.64 -0.08 0.05
C ASP A 189 -18.40 -0.64 -1.15
N ASP A 190 -18.31 0.07 -2.28
CA ASP A 190 -19.02 -0.30 -3.50
C ASP A 190 -18.26 0.18 -4.74
N TRP A 191 -17.83 -0.78 -5.58
CA TRP A 191 -17.16 -0.51 -6.84
C TRP A 191 -18.05 0.28 -7.82
N ALA A 192 -19.41 0.09 -7.75
CA ALA A 192 -20.35 0.73 -8.65
C ALA A 192 -20.46 2.25 -8.47
N ARG A 193 -19.85 2.82 -7.45
CA ARG A 193 -19.70 4.28 -7.30
C ARG A 193 -18.88 4.90 -8.42
N LEU A 194 -18.01 4.12 -9.08
CA LEU A 194 -17.17 4.53 -10.20
C LEU A 194 -16.42 5.86 -9.94
N LYS A 195 -15.80 5.95 -8.77
CA LYS A 195 -14.95 7.08 -8.38
C LYS A 195 -13.49 6.78 -8.71
N LYS A 196 -12.61 7.77 -8.56
CA LYS A 196 -11.17 7.62 -8.77
C LYS A 196 -10.62 6.42 -7.96
N PRO A 197 -9.97 5.44 -8.60
CA PRO A 197 -9.50 4.24 -7.95
C PRO A 197 -8.39 4.47 -6.93
N PHE A 198 -8.24 3.52 -6.01
CA PHE A 198 -7.25 3.54 -4.94
C PHE A 198 -5.81 3.69 -5.44
N HIS A 199 -5.38 2.88 -6.42
CA HIS A 199 -4.00 2.96 -6.93
C HIS A 199 -3.70 4.27 -7.66
N VAL A 200 -4.69 4.85 -8.35
CA VAL A 200 -4.56 6.19 -8.94
C VAL A 200 -4.31 7.23 -7.85
N ARG A 201 -5.04 7.17 -6.73
CA ARG A 201 -4.81 8.06 -5.58
C ARG A 201 -3.41 7.87 -4.98
N CYS A 202 -2.96 6.63 -4.80
CA CYS A 202 -1.60 6.34 -4.30
C CYS A 202 -0.53 7.01 -5.17
N TRP A 203 -0.66 6.91 -6.49
CA TRP A 203 0.26 7.55 -7.42
C TRP A 203 0.22 9.07 -7.32
N GLU A 204 -0.97 9.68 -7.29
CA GLU A 204 -1.13 11.13 -7.15
C GLU A 204 -0.58 11.65 -5.81
N ILE A 205 -0.73 10.90 -4.71
CA ILE A 205 -0.11 11.21 -3.42
C ILE A 205 1.41 11.22 -3.55
N LEU A 206 2.00 10.17 -4.13
CA LEU A 206 3.43 10.07 -4.34
C LEU A 206 3.98 11.10 -5.34
N SER A 207 3.15 11.63 -6.22
CA SER A 207 3.48 12.73 -7.14
C SER A 207 3.28 14.12 -6.54
N SER A 208 2.84 14.21 -5.29
CA SER A 208 2.55 15.48 -4.62
C SER A 208 3.83 16.18 -4.15
N LYS A 209 3.90 17.51 -4.32
CA LYS A 209 5.04 18.35 -3.87
C LYS A 209 4.98 18.70 -2.39
N THR A 210 3.81 18.57 -1.76
CA THR A 210 3.59 18.95 -0.36
C THR A 210 2.67 17.97 0.35
N LEU A 211 2.82 17.87 1.68
CA LEU A 211 1.91 17.10 2.53
C LEU A 211 0.45 17.57 2.37
N GLY A 212 0.22 18.88 2.34
CA GLY A 212 -1.13 19.44 2.14
C GLY A 212 -1.77 19.02 0.81
N HIS A 213 -0.97 18.93 -0.29
CA HIS A 213 -1.47 18.41 -1.56
C HIS A 213 -1.77 16.91 -1.49
N ALA A 214 -0.91 16.12 -0.85
CA ALA A 214 -1.13 14.69 -0.64
C ALA A 214 -2.43 14.41 0.15
N VAL A 215 -2.65 15.16 1.24
CA VAL A 215 -3.91 15.11 2.02
C VAL A 215 -5.11 15.51 1.17
N LYS A 216 -4.99 16.57 0.35
CA LYS A 216 -6.06 16.99 -0.57
C LYS A 216 -6.42 15.90 -1.58
N VAL A 217 -5.45 15.17 -2.13
CA VAL A 217 -5.70 14.02 -3.02
C VAL A 217 -6.54 12.94 -2.32
N ILE A 218 -6.26 12.66 -1.05
CA ILE A 218 -7.06 11.70 -0.27
C ILE A 218 -8.47 12.25 -0.02
N ALA A 219 -8.58 13.51 0.35
CA ALA A 219 -9.85 14.15 0.74
C ALA A 219 -10.76 14.45 -0.46
N GLN A 220 -10.19 14.67 -1.64
CA GLN A 220 -10.94 15.13 -2.80
C GLN A 220 -11.92 14.08 -3.33
N GLY A 221 -13.21 14.42 -3.30
CA GLY A 221 -14.30 13.61 -3.85
C GLY A 221 -14.59 12.36 -3.02
N GLN A 222 -15.56 11.60 -3.48
CA GLN A 222 -15.93 10.31 -2.90
C GLN A 222 -14.95 9.20 -3.34
N ARG A 223 -14.98 8.08 -2.65
CA ARG A 223 -14.18 6.87 -2.91
C ARG A 223 -15.09 5.67 -3.20
N ASN A 224 -14.54 4.66 -3.85
CA ASN A 224 -15.26 3.41 -4.07
C ASN A 224 -15.25 2.55 -2.82
N CYS A 225 -14.06 2.41 -2.23
CA CYS A 225 -13.79 1.57 -1.08
C CYS A 225 -13.02 2.33 -0.01
N SER A 226 -13.13 1.85 1.19
CA SER A 226 -12.38 2.33 2.35
C SER A 226 -10.90 1.99 2.24
N ALA A 227 -10.04 2.88 2.74
CA ALA A 227 -8.59 2.66 2.81
C ALA A 227 -7.99 3.52 3.90
N ASN A 228 -6.83 3.12 4.40
CA ASN A 228 -6.03 3.95 5.28
C ASN A 228 -4.76 4.40 4.59
N PHE A 229 -4.37 5.66 4.84
CA PHE A 229 -3.18 6.30 4.30
C PHE A 229 -2.40 6.99 5.43
N ILE A 230 -1.17 6.54 5.69
CA ILE A 230 -0.25 7.35 6.47
C ILE A 230 0.60 8.14 5.48
N VAL A 231 0.48 9.46 5.52
CA VAL A 231 1.27 10.36 4.70
C VAL A 231 2.14 11.24 5.58
N GLY A 232 3.37 11.47 5.13
CA GLY A 232 4.30 12.34 5.83
C GLY A 232 5.15 13.16 4.88
N GLN A 233 5.77 14.22 5.38
CA GLN A 233 6.76 14.99 4.64
C GLN A 233 7.84 15.53 5.56
N GLN A 234 9.09 15.46 5.09
CA GLN A 234 10.18 16.20 5.69
C GLN A 234 11.08 16.82 4.62
N LYS A 235 11.16 18.16 4.63
CA LYS A 235 12.07 18.95 3.77
C LYS A 235 13.25 19.51 4.51
N LYS A 236 13.07 19.86 5.81
CA LYS A 236 14.10 20.46 6.66
C LYS A 236 14.37 19.55 7.87
N MET A 237 15.61 19.54 8.31
CA MET A 237 16.02 18.80 9.51
C MET A 237 15.12 19.15 10.70
N GLY A 238 14.65 18.14 11.42
CA GLY A 238 13.79 18.31 12.61
C GLY A 238 12.34 18.74 12.36
N LEU A 239 11.99 19.17 11.12
CA LEU A 239 10.66 19.71 10.78
C LEU A 239 9.85 18.75 9.89
N GLY A 240 9.73 17.50 10.31
CA GLY A 240 8.88 16.50 9.66
C GLY A 240 7.48 16.44 10.27
N LYS A 241 6.47 16.19 9.43
CA LYS A 241 5.07 16.00 9.83
C LYS A 241 4.52 14.73 9.19
N ALA A 242 3.65 14.04 9.91
CA ALA A 242 2.89 12.91 9.40
C ALA A 242 1.46 12.95 9.93
N VAL A 243 0.53 12.40 9.15
CA VAL A 243 -0.87 12.22 9.50
C VAL A 243 -1.34 10.86 9.01
N ASP A 244 -2.19 10.23 9.80
CA ASP A 244 -2.88 8.99 9.45
C ASP A 244 -4.32 9.34 9.08
N ILE A 245 -4.80 8.87 7.92
CA ILE A 245 -6.10 9.22 7.37
C ILE A 245 -6.89 7.95 7.08
N GLU A 246 -7.84 7.65 7.94
CA GLU A 246 -8.86 6.65 7.69
C GLU A 246 -9.91 7.22 6.72
N SER A 247 -10.07 6.58 5.58
CA SER A 247 -11.01 7.01 4.55
C SER A 247 -12.08 5.97 4.32
N ALA A 248 -13.34 6.37 4.47
CA ALA A 248 -14.52 5.64 4.01
C ALA A 248 -15.04 6.25 2.69
N PRO A 249 -15.96 5.64 1.95
CA PRO A 249 -16.44 6.17 0.68
C PRO A 249 -16.86 7.64 0.71
N GLU A 250 -17.48 8.11 1.79
CA GLU A 250 -18.06 9.45 1.91
C GLU A 250 -17.47 10.29 3.05
N ALA A 251 -16.64 9.71 3.90
CA ALA A 251 -16.12 10.36 5.10
C ALA A 251 -14.60 10.11 5.28
N LEU A 252 -13.97 10.99 6.05
CA LEU A 252 -12.56 10.92 6.44
C LEU A 252 -12.42 11.13 7.94
N CYS A 253 -11.44 10.48 8.54
CA CYS A 253 -11.00 10.75 9.89
C CYS A 253 -9.47 10.88 9.90
N GLU A 254 -8.97 12.04 10.30
CA GLU A 254 -7.55 12.24 10.52
C GLU A 254 -7.19 11.83 11.95
N VAL A 255 -6.13 11.06 12.08
CA VAL A 255 -5.53 10.64 13.35
C VAL A 255 -4.13 11.23 13.43
N GLY A 256 -3.92 12.13 14.36
CA GLY A 256 -2.63 12.75 14.61
C GLY A 256 -1.69 11.84 15.38
N PRO A 257 -0.39 12.18 15.40
CA PRO A 257 0.59 11.44 16.17
C PRO A 257 0.35 11.57 17.68
N ASP A 258 0.44 10.44 18.37
CA ASP A 258 0.50 10.41 19.82
C ASP A 258 1.96 10.25 20.25
N ARG A 259 2.46 11.19 21.09
CA ARG A 259 3.84 11.21 21.61
C ARG A 259 4.93 11.01 20.55
N GLY A 260 4.72 11.59 19.37
CA GLY A 260 5.69 11.57 18.28
C GLY A 260 5.65 10.32 17.39
N ALA A 261 4.63 9.48 17.51
CA ALA A 261 4.46 8.32 16.65
C ALA A 261 3.01 8.11 16.21
N LEU A 262 2.84 7.44 15.07
CA LEU A 262 1.58 6.95 14.49
C LEU A 262 1.71 5.46 14.23
N ALA A 263 0.63 4.70 14.37
CA ALA A 263 0.57 3.31 13.93
C ALA A 263 -0.82 2.96 13.42
N HIS A 264 -0.88 2.12 12.40
CA HIS A 264 -2.13 1.61 11.85
C HIS A 264 -1.99 0.16 11.37
N THR A 265 -3.09 -0.57 11.38
CA THR A 265 -3.21 -1.92 10.81
C THR A 265 -4.44 -1.98 9.87
N ASN A 266 -5.30 -3.00 9.99
CA ASN A 266 -6.40 -3.20 9.03
C ASN A 266 -7.78 -3.09 9.67
N HIS A 267 -7.99 -2.09 10.52
CA HIS A 267 -9.28 -1.79 11.13
C HIS A 267 -9.45 -0.29 11.32
N PHE A 268 -10.67 0.19 11.37
CA PHE A 268 -10.94 1.58 11.72
C PHE A 268 -10.74 1.80 13.22
N SER A 269 -10.02 2.85 13.58
CA SER A 269 -9.92 3.33 14.97
C SER A 269 -11.22 4.02 15.40
N ASN A 270 -11.89 4.71 14.47
CA ASN A 270 -13.09 5.51 14.74
C ASN A 270 -14.23 5.26 13.74
N PRO A 271 -14.77 4.03 13.61
CA PRO A 271 -15.80 3.72 12.61
C PRO A 271 -17.09 4.53 12.82
N ARG A 272 -17.45 4.85 14.08
CA ARG A 272 -18.63 5.66 14.40
C ARG A 272 -18.51 7.09 13.87
N LYS A 273 -17.34 7.70 13.99
CA LYS A 273 -17.05 9.05 13.48
C LYS A 273 -17.17 9.12 11.96
N LEU A 274 -16.87 8.03 11.28
CA LEU A 274 -16.99 7.89 9.83
C LEU A 274 -18.39 7.48 9.37
N GLY A 275 -19.30 7.20 10.29
CA GLY A 275 -20.66 6.73 9.97
C GLY A 275 -20.68 5.41 9.21
N VAL A 276 -19.70 4.53 9.49
CA VAL A 276 -19.58 3.21 8.86
C VAL A 276 -19.66 2.09 9.89
N ARG A 277 -20.18 0.94 9.47
CA ARG A 277 -20.02 -0.31 10.19
C ARG A 277 -18.76 -0.98 9.65
N GLN A 278 -17.83 -1.26 10.56
CA GLN A 278 -16.66 -2.04 10.24
C GLN A 278 -17.06 -3.51 10.11
N VAL A 279 -16.60 -4.12 9.03
CA VAL A 279 -16.77 -5.56 8.85
C VAL A 279 -15.58 -6.24 9.53
N LEU A 280 -15.69 -6.49 10.83
CA LEU A 280 -14.76 -7.32 11.61
C LEU A 280 -15.48 -8.62 11.94
N ASP A 281 -14.87 -9.71 11.54
CA ASP A 281 -15.18 -11.04 12.07
C ASP A 281 -14.47 -11.21 13.42
N GLU A 282 -15.05 -11.90 14.39
CA GLU A 282 -14.44 -12.18 15.70
C GLU A 282 -13.08 -12.89 15.55
N GLU A 283 -12.89 -13.65 14.48
CA GLU A 283 -11.62 -14.28 14.13
C GLU A 283 -10.54 -13.30 13.60
N ARG A 284 -10.87 -12.03 13.38
CA ARG A 284 -9.91 -10.97 12.96
C ARG A 284 -9.21 -10.25 14.09
N LEU A 285 -9.08 -10.91 15.22
CA LEU A 285 -8.27 -10.42 16.33
C LEU A 285 -6.83 -10.09 15.91
N SER A 286 -6.33 -10.69 14.82
CA SER A 286 -4.99 -10.44 14.29
C SER A 286 -4.70 -8.95 14.04
N THR A 287 -5.62 -8.19 13.43
CA THR A 287 -5.40 -6.77 13.19
C THR A 287 -5.28 -5.98 14.50
N LEU A 288 -6.13 -6.26 15.49
CA LEU A 288 -6.09 -5.62 16.81
C LEU A 288 -4.85 -6.05 17.61
N GLN A 289 -4.46 -7.33 17.53
CA GLN A 289 -3.26 -7.86 18.19
C GLN A 289 -2.01 -7.20 17.62
N ARG A 290 -1.86 -7.10 16.29
CA ARG A 290 -0.74 -6.43 15.61
C ARG A 290 -0.71 -4.93 15.95
N TYR A 291 -1.86 -4.26 15.99
CA TYR A 291 -1.96 -2.87 16.38
C TYR A 291 -1.48 -2.63 17.82
N ARG A 292 -2.01 -3.40 18.80
CA ARG A 292 -1.57 -3.33 20.18
C ARG A 292 -0.07 -3.64 20.32
N ARG A 293 0.42 -4.60 19.54
CA ARG A 293 1.84 -4.99 19.59
C ARG A 293 2.74 -3.90 19.06
N ILE A 294 2.44 -3.32 17.89
CA ILE A 294 3.28 -2.26 17.32
C ILE A 294 3.22 -0.99 18.20
N GLN A 295 2.08 -0.65 18.77
CA GLN A 295 1.98 0.43 19.75
C GLN A 295 2.86 0.17 20.97
N LYS A 296 2.80 -1.05 21.55
CA LYS A 296 3.65 -1.41 22.70
C LYS A 296 5.15 -1.29 22.38
N LEU A 297 5.57 -1.65 21.17
CA LEU A 297 6.96 -1.52 20.72
C LEU A 297 7.37 -0.05 20.59
N LEU A 298 6.51 0.78 20.00
CA LEU A 298 6.72 2.23 19.88
C LEU A 298 6.76 2.88 21.27
N ASP A 299 5.83 2.52 22.16
CA ASP A 299 5.76 3.01 23.53
C ASP A 299 7.03 2.67 24.33
N GLY A 300 7.50 1.44 24.21
CA GLY A 300 8.70 0.98 24.89
C GLY A 300 10.00 1.68 24.41
N THR A 301 9.95 2.36 23.26
CA THR A 301 11.09 3.10 22.72
C THR A 301 10.89 4.61 22.87
N VAL A 302 9.84 5.14 22.26
CA VAL A 302 9.62 6.59 22.12
C VAL A 302 9.06 7.23 23.40
N ARG A 303 8.16 6.51 24.09
CA ARG A 303 7.49 7.04 25.30
C ARG A 303 8.34 6.97 26.55
N VAL A 304 9.35 6.11 26.59
CA VAL A 304 10.30 6.01 27.71
C VAL A 304 11.46 7.01 27.56
N GLY A 305 11.35 7.97 26.62
CA GLY A 305 12.36 9.00 26.39
C GLY A 305 13.56 8.51 25.57
N GLN A 306 13.51 7.28 25.04
CA GLN A 306 14.49 6.79 24.09
C GLN A 306 14.06 7.21 22.67
N LYS A 307 15.03 7.37 21.79
CA LYS A 307 14.77 7.68 20.38
C LYS A 307 14.88 6.43 19.50
N LEU A 308 14.03 6.35 18.50
CA LEU A 308 14.01 5.25 17.56
C LEU A 308 15.20 5.34 16.60
N SER A 309 16.00 4.29 16.52
CA SER A 309 17.00 4.13 15.46
C SER A 309 16.41 3.46 14.22
N LEU A 310 17.11 3.56 13.08
CA LEU A 310 16.76 2.80 11.88
C LEU A 310 16.72 1.29 12.14
N ALA A 311 17.70 0.77 12.85
CA ALA A 311 17.75 -0.65 13.23
C ALA A 311 16.58 -1.03 14.16
N GLY A 312 16.21 -0.14 15.08
CA GLY A 312 15.03 -0.29 15.93
C GLY A 312 13.74 -0.42 15.10
N ALA A 313 13.53 0.45 14.10
CA ALA A 313 12.39 0.37 13.20
C ALA A 313 12.35 -0.96 12.42
N GLN A 314 13.50 -1.42 11.91
CA GLN A 314 13.61 -2.72 11.24
C GLN A 314 13.31 -3.88 12.17
N ASN A 315 13.75 -3.81 13.45
CA ASN A 315 13.50 -4.84 14.45
C ASN A 315 12.03 -4.91 14.86
N MET A 316 11.33 -3.77 14.96
CA MET A 316 9.88 -3.74 15.19
C MET A 316 9.13 -4.50 14.09
N LEU A 317 9.54 -4.34 12.82
CA LEU A 317 8.94 -5.06 11.70
C LEU A 317 9.28 -6.56 11.66
N ARG A 318 10.28 -7.03 12.42
CA ARG A 318 10.63 -8.45 12.59
C ARG A 318 9.90 -9.15 13.73
N ASP A 319 9.05 -8.44 14.45
CA ASP A 319 8.37 -8.97 15.64
C ASP A 319 7.43 -10.13 15.33
N HIS A 320 7.56 -11.21 16.10
CA HIS A 320 6.80 -12.45 15.92
C HIS A 320 5.77 -12.71 17.04
N HIS A 321 5.47 -11.74 17.89
CA HIS A 321 4.46 -11.93 18.92
C HIS A 321 3.09 -12.16 18.27
N GLY A 322 2.49 -13.32 18.53
CA GLY A 322 1.23 -13.77 17.90
C GLY A 322 1.41 -14.50 16.55
N LYS A 323 2.61 -15.06 16.26
CA LYS A 323 2.88 -15.86 15.04
C LYS A 323 1.83 -16.98 14.88
N PRO A 324 1.36 -17.30 13.64
CA PRO A 324 1.85 -16.79 12.36
C PRO A 324 1.34 -15.38 11.97
N GLU A 325 0.32 -14.87 12.66
CA GLU A 325 -0.37 -13.63 12.33
C GLU A 325 0.18 -12.39 13.07
N SER A 326 1.49 -12.36 13.22
CA SER A 326 2.25 -11.30 13.90
C SER A 326 2.54 -10.08 13.00
N VAL A 327 3.28 -9.10 13.52
CA VAL A 327 3.79 -7.95 12.75
C VAL A 327 4.63 -8.44 11.55
N CYS A 328 5.59 -9.36 11.80
CA CYS A 328 6.23 -10.13 10.75
C CYS A 328 5.38 -11.38 10.48
N ARG A 329 4.49 -11.28 9.50
CA ARG A 329 3.51 -12.32 9.21
C ARG A 329 4.12 -13.47 8.41
N HIS A 330 3.71 -14.69 8.76
CA HIS A 330 4.07 -15.89 8.03
C HIS A 330 2.82 -16.62 7.53
N SER A 331 2.94 -17.31 6.41
CA SER A 331 1.88 -18.18 5.89
C SER A 331 1.44 -19.19 6.95
N ASN A 332 0.15 -19.26 7.20
CA ASN A 332 -0.44 -20.31 8.04
C ASN A 332 -0.62 -21.57 7.21
N MET A 333 0.27 -22.53 7.38
CA MET A 333 0.27 -23.79 6.61
C MET A 333 -0.94 -24.71 6.89
N LYS A 334 -1.74 -24.40 7.92
CA LYS A 334 -3.01 -25.09 8.18
C LYS A 334 -4.14 -24.62 7.28
N LEU A 335 -3.98 -23.47 6.62
CA LEU A 335 -4.95 -22.93 5.68
C LEU A 335 -4.70 -23.44 4.26
N PRO A 336 -5.75 -23.56 3.44
CA PRO A 336 -5.60 -23.75 2.00
C PRO A 336 -4.68 -22.71 1.37
N GLU A 337 -3.98 -23.05 0.29
CA GLU A 337 -3.01 -22.16 -0.34
C GLU A 337 -3.62 -20.80 -0.73
N TYR A 338 -4.84 -20.80 -1.27
CA TYR A 338 -5.57 -19.61 -1.67
C TYR A 338 -6.04 -18.71 -0.50
N GLU A 339 -5.91 -19.18 0.75
CA GLU A 339 -6.21 -18.38 1.95
C GLU A 339 -4.94 -17.91 2.68
N ARG A 340 -3.76 -18.23 2.14
CA ARG A 340 -2.49 -17.87 2.78
C ARG A 340 -2.09 -16.44 2.43
N TYR A 341 -1.58 -15.77 3.44
CA TYR A 341 -1.02 -14.42 3.35
C TYR A 341 0.23 -14.35 4.21
N GLU A 342 1.22 -13.58 3.75
CA GLU A 342 2.46 -13.36 4.49
C GLU A 342 3.06 -11.99 4.19
N THR A 343 4.05 -11.57 4.94
CA THR A 343 4.82 -10.36 4.63
C THR A 343 5.58 -10.55 3.32
N VAL A 344 5.06 -9.95 2.24
CA VAL A 344 5.64 -10.00 0.89
C VAL A 344 6.77 -8.98 0.73
N VAL A 345 6.66 -7.85 1.41
CA VAL A 345 7.69 -6.81 1.44
C VAL A 345 7.66 -6.10 2.78
N SER A 346 8.85 -5.79 3.29
CA SER A 346 9.04 -4.91 4.46
C SER A 346 9.84 -3.70 4.03
N ILE A 347 9.37 -2.50 4.39
CA ILE A 347 9.94 -1.23 3.95
C ILE A 347 10.13 -0.30 5.15
N VAL A 348 11.29 0.34 5.25
CA VAL A 348 11.57 1.46 6.15
C VAL A 348 12.08 2.62 5.32
N MET A 349 11.46 3.79 5.45
CA MET A 349 11.79 5.00 4.71
C MET A 349 12.29 6.09 5.64
N ASP A 350 13.36 6.75 5.24
CA ASP A 350 13.88 8.00 5.80
C ASP A 350 13.53 9.12 4.81
N LEU A 351 12.56 9.94 5.19
CA LEU A 351 12.03 10.95 4.26
C LEU A 351 12.98 12.13 4.08
N TYR A 352 13.81 12.46 5.08
CA TYR A 352 14.81 13.52 4.94
C TYR A 352 15.94 13.09 4.03
N ALA A 353 16.44 11.88 4.19
CA ALA A 353 17.54 11.33 3.39
C ALA A 353 17.10 10.87 1.98
N ARG A 354 15.79 10.86 1.66
CA ARG A 354 15.25 10.31 0.39
C ARG A 354 15.70 8.88 0.14
N LYS A 355 15.70 8.07 1.20
CA LYS A 355 16.22 6.72 1.18
C LYS A 355 15.22 5.75 1.77
N LEU A 356 15.15 4.55 1.22
CA LEU A 356 14.40 3.44 1.79
C LEU A 356 15.27 2.19 1.91
N TRP A 357 14.91 1.35 2.86
CA TRP A 357 15.44 0.00 3.04
C TRP A 357 14.29 -0.97 2.90
N ALA A 358 14.49 -2.04 2.14
CA ALA A 358 13.44 -3.02 1.92
C ALA A 358 13.97 -4.46 1.92
N THR A 359 13.06 -5.40 2.20
CA THR A 359 13.23 -6.83 1.98
C THR A 359 12.23 -7.30 0.93
N VAL A 360 12.55 -8.35 0.19
CA VAL A 360 11.57 -9.16 -0.54
C VAL A 360 11.26 -10.37 0.34
N GLY A 361 9.98 -10.55 0.71
CA GLY A 361 9.56 -11.53 1.70
C GLY A 361 9.75 -11.07 3.15
N SER A 362 9.56 -11.96 4.07
CA SER A 362 9.58 -11.71 5.50
C SER A 362 10.91 -11.14 5.99
N PRO A 363 10.92 -10.02 6.75
CA PRO A 363 12.13 -9.32 7.18
C PRO A 363 12.98 -10.09 8.19
N CYS A 364 12.44 -11.12 8.83
CA CYS A 364 13.18 -11.96 9.79
C CYS A 364 14.19 -12.89 9.12
N VAL A 365 13.93 -13.28 7.86
CA VAL A 365 14.79 -14.20 7.09
C VAL A 365 15.53 -13.49 5.95
N THR A 366 15.11 -12.28 5.58
CA THR A 366 15.69 -11.51 4.49
C THR A 366 16.38 -10.25 5.01
N LYS A 367 17.56 -9.94 4.49
CA LYS A 367 18.28 -8.72 4.84
C LYS A 367 17.73 -7.51 4.10
N TYR A 368 17.56 -6.39 4.82
CA TYR A 368 17.23 -5.11 4.22
C TYR A 368 18.33 -4.64 3.26
N GLN A 369 17.92 -4.21 2.09
CA GLN A 369 18.77 -3.57 1.08
C GLN A 369 18.31 -2.12 0.89
N SER A 370 19.25 -1.20 0.73
CA SER A 370 18.93 0.23 0.61
C SER A 370 18.79 0.66 -0.84
N LEU A 371 17.81 1.54 -1.07
CA LEU A 371 17.59 2.26 -2.32
C LEU A 371 17.51 3.75 -2.00
N ALA A 372 18.01 4.60 -2.90
CA ALA A 372 17.92 6.06 -2.80
C ALA A 372 17.40 6.67 -4.10
N LEU A 373 16.76 7.84 -4.01
CA LEU A 373 16.39 8.66 -5.17
C LEU A 373 17.59 9.30 -5.84
#